data_4023b9ad034b00cf03d06bce06c0adfc
#
_entry.id   4023b9ad034b00cf03d06bce06c0adfc
#
_cell.length_a   1.000
_cell.length_b   1.000
_cell.length_c   1.000
_cell.angle_alpha   90.00
_cell.angle_beta   90.00
_cell.angle_gamma   90.00
#
_symmetry.space_group_name_H-M   'P 1'
#
loop_
_entity.id
_entity.type
_entity.pdbx_description
1 polymer ?
#
loop_
_entity_poly.entity_id
_entity_poly.type
_entity_poly.pdbx_seq_one_letter_code
_entity_poly.pdbx_strand_id
1 'polypeptide(L)'
;MQNTLLRLKPSPPEFISLTWILSTLQVRQNNWEEGNFINYKKMSENLAIVRSRLNRPLTFAEKILYSHLDDPHGQDIERGASYLKLRPDRVACQDATAQMAILQFMSAGMPSVANPTTVHCDHLIEAQIGGAKDLERAVGINKEVYDFLASACGASYWCSRCPDRHS
;
A
#
# COMPACT_ATOMS: atom_id res chain seq x y z
N MET A 1 9.57 43.19 54.71
CA MET A 1 9.67 41.82 54.16
C MET A 1 8.87 41.80 52.85
N GLN A 2 9.54 41.98 51.72
CA GLN A 2 8.89 41.95 50.39
C GLN A 2 9.05 40.55 49.81
N ASN A 3 7.90 39.82 49.62
CA ASN A 3 7.88 38.55 48.95
C ASN A 3 7.86 38.78 47.44
N THR A 4 9.02 38.55 46.77
CA THR A 4 9.12 38.52 45.34
C THR A 4 8.70 37.15 44.82
N LEU A 5 7.46 37.04 44.32
CA LEU A 5 6.95 35.87 43.62
C LEU A 5 7.54 35.89 42.18
N LEU A 6 8.50 34.98 41.97
CA LEU A 6 9.00 34.66 40.60
C LEU A 6 7.89 33.89 39.84
N ARG A 7 7.20 34.59 38.93
CA ARG A 7 6.34 33.94 37.91
C ARG A 7 7.23 33.28 36.87
N LEU A 8 7.35 31.97 36.98
CA LEU A 8 7.83 31.16 35.88
C LEU A 8 6.82 31.23 34.73
N LYS A 9 7.21 31.80 33.59
CA LYS A 9 6.42 31.71 32.35
C LYS A 9 6.46 30.26 31.89
N PRO A 10 5.33 29.60 31.64
CA PRO A 10 5.34 28.28 31.01
C PRO A 10 5.95 28.44 29.59
N SER A 11 6.99 27.68 29.32
CA SER A 11 7.49 27.52 27.96
C SER A 11 6.37 26.96 27.08
N PRO A 12 6.18 27.45 25.85
CA PRO A 12 5.21 26.88 24.94
C PRO A 12 5.53 25.38 24.73
N PRO A 13 4.50 24.51 24.64
CA PRO A 13 4.73 23.11 24.35
C PRO A 13 5.52 23.02 23.05
N GLU A 14 6.68 22.36 23.11
CA GLU A 14 7.43 22.04 21.89
C GLU A 14 6.48 21.27 20.98
N PHE A 15 6.06 21.88 19.89
CA PHE A 15 5.38 21.22 18.81
C PHE A 15 6.37 20.22 18.22
N ILE A 16 6.36 19.00 18.73
CA ILE A 16 7.04 17.87 18.10
C ILE A 16 6.47 17.81 16.69
N SER A 17 7.28 18.19 15.72
CA SER A 17 6.86 18.21 14.33
C SER A 17 6.35 16.83 13.94
N LEU A 18 5.12 16.75 13.43
CA LEU A 18 4.54 15.50 12.90
C LEU A 18 5.49 14.82 11.89
N THR A 19 6.29 15.60 11.19
CA THR A 19 7.35 15.12 10.30
C THR A 19 8.43 14.31 11.01
N TRP A 20 8.76 14.65 12.26
CA TRP A 20 9.75 13.90 13.04
C TRP A 20 9.21 12.54 13.49
N ILE A 21 7.95 12.50 13.90
CA ILE A 21 7.26 11.24 14.28
C ILE A 21 7.13 10.32 13.06
N LEU A 22 6.78 10.86 11.90
CA LEU A 22 6.64 10.07 10.66
C LEU A 22 7.97 9.53 10.14
N SER A 23 9.10 10.21 10.38
CA SER A 23 10.43 9.75 9.93
C SER A 23 10.99 8.59 10.79
N THR A 24 10.47 8.41 12.01
CA THR A 24 10.87 7.34 12.92
C THR A 24 9.91 6.15 12.90
N LEU A 25 8.74 6.30 12.28
CA LEU A 25 7.73 5.26 12.22
C LEU A 25 8.10 4.24 11.14
N GLN A 26 8.65 3.09 11.57
CA GLN A 26 8.88 1.95 10.69
C GLN A 26 7.63 1.07 10.64
N VAL A 27 6.72 1.40 9.73
CA VAL A 27 5.53 0.58 9.47
C VAL A 27 5.85 -0.40 8.34
N ARG A 28 5.77 -1.70 8.63
CA ARG A 28 5.96 -2.74 7.62
C ARG A 28 4.89 -2.62 6.53
N GLN A 29 5.27 -2.87 5.29
CA GLN A 29 4.32 -2.96 4.19
C GLN A 29 3.37 -4.16 4.37
N ASN A 30 3.87 -5.25 4.93
CA ASN A 30 3.12 -6.46 5.28
C ASN A 30 3.89 -7.33 6.28
N ASN A 31 3.30 -8.46 6.68
CA ASN A 31 3.88 -9.39 7.63
C ASN A 31 4.86 -10.42 7.00
N TRP A 32 4.93 -10.50 5.67
CA TRP A 32 5.68 -11.54 4.96
C TRP A 32 7.04 -11.07 4.44
N GLU A 33 7.26 -9.77 4.35
CA GLU A 33 8.51 -9.19 3.84
C GLU A 33 9.23 -8.45 4.98
N GLU A 34 10.17 -9.14 5.59
CA GLU A 34 11.00 -8.51 6.61
C GLU A 34 11.89 -7.44 5.98
N GLY A 35 11.93 -6.27 6.60
CA GLY A 35 12.75 -5.16 6.13
C GLY A 35 12.08 -4.22 5.12
N ASN A 36 10.89 -4.54 4.62
CA ASN A 36 10.14 -3.63 3.76
C ASN A 36 9.20 -2.74 4.57
N PHE A 37 9.48 -1.44 4.53
CA PHE A 37 8.73 -0.42 5.28
C PHE A 37 8.12 0.61 4.33
N ILE A 38 6.99 1.20 4.75
CA ILE A 38 6.37 2.31 4.02
C ILE A 38 7.30 3.54 4.13
N ASN A 39 7.66 4.12 3.00
CA ASN A 39 8.55 5.27 2.94
C ASN A 39 7.80 6.59 3.14
N TYR A 40 7.39 6.86 4.37
CA TYR A 40 6.68 8.09 4.73
C TYR A 40 7.50 9.36 4.46
N LYS A 41 8.83 9.29 4.52
CA LYS A 41 9.70 10.42 4.21
C LYS A 41 9.53 10.85 2.76
N LYS A 42 9.64 9.90 1.81
CA LYS A 42 9.43 10.17 0.38
C LYS A 42 8.02 10.68 0.11
N MET A 43 7.00 10.10 0.75
CA MET A 43 5.62 10.55 0.62
C MET A 43 5.45 12.02 1.06
N SER A 44 6.08 12.41 2.16
CA SER A 44 6.05 13.79 2.68
C SER A 44 6.77 14.76 1.75
N GLU A 45 7.92 14.37 1.20
CA GLU A 45 8.69 15.16 0.23
C GLU A 45 7.86 15.41 -1.04
N ASN A 46 7.27 14.36 -1.63
CA ASN A 46 6.39 14.48 -2.78
C ASN A 46 5.21 15.41 -2.51
N LEU A 47 4.57 15.29 -1.35
CA LEU A 47 3.45 16.15 -0.96
C LEU A 47 3.87 17.60 -0.77
N ALA A 48 5.07 17.87 -0.25
CA ALA A 48 5.57 19.24 -0.12
C ALA A 48 5.74 19.90 -1.49
N ILE A 49 6.28 19.17 -2.47
CA ILE A 49 6.43 19.63 -3.85
C ILE A 49 5.07 19.93 -4.48
N VAL A 50 4.13 18.99 -4.38
CA VAL A 50 2.79 19.16 -4.97
C VAL A 50 2.04 20.34 -4.32
N ARG A 51 2.14 20.50 -3.00
CA ARG A 51 1.52 21.64 -2.30
C ARG A 51 2.07 22.98 -2.78
N SER A 52 3.38 23.08 -3.00
CA SER A 52 3.99 24.32 -3.52
C SER A 52 3.53 24.60 -4.96
N ARG A 53 3.32 23.57 -5.79
CA ARG A 53 2.86 23.71 -7.17
C ARG A 53 1.38 24.12 -7.27
N LEU A 54 0.52 23.46 -6.48
CA LEU A 54 -0.92 23.70 -6.53
C LEU A 54 -1.38 24.88 -5.69
N ASN A 55 -0.59 25.30 -4.71
CA ASN A 55 -0.86 26.41 -3.79
C ASN A 55 -2.29 26.41 -3.22
N ARG A 56 -2.79 25.24 -2.84
CA ARG A 56 -4.10 25.04 -2.23
C ARG A 56 -4.09 23.86 -1.25
N PRO A 57 -5.08 23.78 -0.35
CA PRO A 57 -5.32 22.60 0.47
C PRO A 57 -5.61 21.37 -0.41
N LEU A 58 -5.11 20.21 0.04
CA LEU A 58 -5.34 18.91 -0.60
C LEU A 58 -6.34 18.09 0.23
N THR A 59 -7.24 17.41 -0.44
CA THR A 59 -8.10 16.40 0.19
C THR A 59 -7.27 15.20 0.64
N PHE A 60 -7.84 14.33 1.48
CA PHE A 60 -7.15 13.12 1.92
C PHE A 60 -6.80 12.19 0.75
N ALA A 61 -7.75 12.00 -0.17
CA ALA A 61 -7.53 11.20 -1.38
C ALA A 61 -6.41 11.78 -2.26
N GLU A 62 -6.38 13.09 -2.45
CA GLU A 62 -5.30 13.77 -3.19
C GLU A 62 -3.94 13.59 -2.50
N LYS A 63 -3.90 13.63 -1.17
CA LYS A 63 -2.65 13.39 -0.42
C LYS A 63 -2.11 11.99 -0.66
N ILE A 64 -2.98 10.96 -0.62
CA ILE A 64 -2.58 9.58 -0.90
C ILE A 64 -2.09 9.47 -2.35
N LEU A 65 -2.87 9.95 -3.31
CA LEU A 65 -2.56 9.84 -4.73
C LEU A 65 -1.23 10.54 -5.07
N TYR A 66 -1.10 11.81 -4.67
CA TYR A 66 0.06 12.62 -5.02
C TYR A 66 1.34 12.25 -4.26
N SER A 67 1.21 11.59 -3.10
CA SER A 67 2.38 11.05 -2.41
C SER A 67 3.08 9.92 -3.17
N HIS A 68 2.36 9.26 -4.09
CA HIS A 68 2.87 8.16 -4.91
C HIS A 68 3.26 8.59 -6.34
N LEU A 69 3.32 9.89 -6.64
CA LEU A 69 3.78 10.35 -7.95
C LEU A 69 5.21 9.89 -8.25
N ASP A 70 5.41 9.38 -9.46
CA ASP A 70 6.72 8.99 -9.97
C ASP A 70 7.64 10.22 -10.12
N ASP A 71 7.11 11.27 -10.74
CA ASP A 71 7.76 12.57 -10.87
C ASP A 71 6.84 13.69 -10.36
N PRO A 72 7.00 14.14 -9.10
CA PRO A 72 6.16 15.19 -8.55
C PRO A 72 6.46 16.58 -9.13
N HIS A 73 7.59 16.77 -9.84
CA HIS A 73 7.99 18.04 -10.43
C HIS A 73 7.45 18.23 -11.85
N GLY A 74 7.60 17.24 -12.70
CA GLY A 74 7.37 17.34 -14.14
C GLY A 74 6.00 16.93 -14.62
N GLN A 75 5.28 16.08 -13.87
CA GLN A 75 3.95 15.64 -14.29
C GLN A 75 2.92 16.76 -14.19
N ASP A 76 2.04 16.81 -15.17
CA ASP A 76 0.85 17.65 -15.09
C ASP A 76 -0.14 17.09 -14.06
N ILE A 77 -0.73 17.97 -13.22
CA ILE A 77 -1.60 17.61 -12.10
C ILE A 77 -2.88 18.43 -12.18
N GLU A 78 -3.67 18.18 -13.21
CA GLU A 78 -4.98 18.79 -13.37
C GLU A 78 -6.08 17.77 -13.07
N ARG A 79 -6.93 18.09 -12.08
CA ARG A 79 -7.99 17.19 -11.63
C ARG A 79 -9.03 16.98 -12.74
N GLY A 80 -9.25 15.71 -13.08
CA GLY A 80 -10.21 15.30 -14.12
C GLY A 80 -9.65 15.33 -15.54
N ALA A 81 -8.44 15.82 -15.75
CA ALA A 81 -7.79 15.90 -17.06
C ALA A 81 -6.49 15.12 -17.15
N SER A 82 -5.62 15.20 -16.13
CA SER A 82 -4.29 14.61 -16.21
C SER A 82 -4.29 13.10 -15.93
N TYR A 83 -3.48 12.37 -16.69
CA TYR A 83 -3.11 10.99 -16.41
C TYR A 83 -1.81 10.96 -15.60
N LEU A 84 -1.83 10.34 -14.43
CA LEU A 84 -0.71 10.34 -13.50
C LEU A 84 0.10 9.04 -13.59
N LYS A 85 1.41 9.16 -13.60
CA LYS A 85 2.33 8.03 -13.41
C LYS A 85 2.59 7.88 -11.91
N LEU A 86 2.23 6.73 -11.37
CA LEU A 86 2.31 6.44 -9.94
C LEU A 86 3.30 5.31 -9.65
N ARG A 87 3.89 5.36 -8.47
CA ARG A 87 4.70 4.28 -7.87
C ARG A 87 3.98 3.74 -6.65
N PRO A 88 3.10 2.74 -6.80
CA PRO A 88 2.43 2.13 -5.66
C PRO A 88 3.43 1.34 -4.80
N ASP A 89 3.15 1.23 -3.50
CA ASP A 89 3.97 0.45 -2.59
C ASP A 89 3.67 -1.05 -2.72
N ARG A 90 2.43 -1.40 -3.07
CA ARG A 90 1.94 -2.77 -3.14
C ARG A 90 0.81 -2.91 -4.13
N VAL A 91 0.67 -4.11 -4.68
CA VAL A 91 -0.45 -4.52 -5.54
C VAL A 91 -1.24 -5.62 -4.85
N ALA A 92 -2.55 -5.49 -4.78
CA ALA A 92 -3.47 -6.53 -4.35
C ALA A 92 -4.36 -6.94 -5.53
N CYS A 93 -4.36 -8.23 -5.86
CA CYS A 93 -5.14 -8.80 -6.95
C CYS A 93 -6.24 -9.69 -6.40
N GLN A 94 -7.35 -9.77 -7.13
CA GLN A 94 -8.40 -10.75 -6.91
C GLN A 94 -8.06 -12.06 -7.62
N ASP A 95 -8.76 -13.13 -7.30
CA ASP A 95 -8.57 -14.47 -7.88
C ASP A 95 -8.64 -14.48 -9.41
N ALA A 96 -9.72 -13.97 -10.00
CA ALA A 96 -9.91 -14.00 -11.44
C ALA A 96 -8.94 -13.06 -12.20
N THR A 97 -8.77 -11.84 -11.72
CA THR A 97 -7.88 -10.86 -12.35
C THR A 97 -6.41 -11.21 -12.18
N ALA A 98 -6.05 -11.85 -11.07
CA ALA A 98 -4.69 -12.34 -10.85
C ALA A 98 -4.26 -13.40 -11.87
N GLN A 99 -5.14 -14.32 -12.23
CA GLN A 99 -4.84 -15.34 -13.26
C GLN A 99 -4.43 -14.68 -14.57
N MET A 100 -5.20 -13.70 -15.04
CA MET A 100 -4.88 -12.95 -16.27
C MET A 100 -3.57 -12.17 -16.13
N ALA A 101 -3.37 -11.46 -15.03
CA ALA A 101 -2.17 -10.67 -14.80
C ALA A 101 -0.91 -11.56 -14.72
N ILE A 102 -0.99 -12.70 -14.05
CA ILE A 102 0.11 -13.68 -13.95
C ILE A 102 0.45 -14.26 -15.32
N LEU A 103 -0.55 -14.65 -16.12
CA LEU A 103 -0.33 -15.16 -17.47
C LEU A 103 0.33 -14.11 -18.38
N GLN A 104 -0.09 -12.86 -18.30
CA GLN A 104 0.54 -11.76 -19.04
C GLN A 104 1.98 -11.51 -18.59
N PHE A 105 2.22 -11.55 -17.28
CA PHE A 105 3.56 -11.41 -16.72
C PHE A 105 4.50 -12.53 -17.19
N MET A 106 4.03 -13.79 -17.13
CA MET A 106 4.79 -14.95 -17.60
C MET A 106 5.07 -14.86 -19.11
N SER A 107 4.06 -14.46 -19.90
CA SER A 107 4.21 -14.27 -21.36
C SER A 107 5.16 -13.14 -21.71
N ALA A 108 5.27 -12.12 -20.87
CA ALA A 108 6.23 -11.03 -21.05
C ALA A 108 7.68 -11.41 -20.71
N GLY A 109 7.91 -12.59 -20.13
CA GLY A 109 9.24 -13.07 -19.76
C GLY A 109 9.94 -12.23 -18.70
N MET A 110 9.20 -11.51 -17.87
CA MET A 110 9.77 -10.64 -16.84
C MET A 110 10.34 -11.48 -15.69
N PRO A 111 11.56 -11.17 -15.20
CA PRO A 111 12.22 -11.97 -14.16
C PRO A 111 11.62 -11.76 -12.77
N SER A 112 11.05 -10.58 -12.50
CA SER A 112 10.47 -10.24 -11.21
C SER A 112 9.46 -9.08 -11.34
N VAL A 113 8.56 -8.97 -10.37
CA VAL A 113 7.62 -7.84 -10.29
C VAL A 113 8.32 -6.59 -9.74
N ALA A 114 7.83 -5.42 -10.15
CA ALA A 114 8.35 -4.14 -9.66
C ALA A 114 7.93 -3.83 -8.21
N ASN A 115 6.78 -4.33 -7.81
CA ASN A 115 6.22 -4.13 -6.46
C ASN A 115 5.71 -5.45 -5.89
N PRO A 116 5.77 -5.64 -4.57
CA PRO A 116 5.17 -6.78 -3.91
C PRO A 116 3.69 -6.92 -4.26
N THR A 117 3.30 -8.12 -4.64
CA THR A 117 1.93 -8.40 -5.08
C THR A 117 1.33 -9.53 -4.24
N THR A 118 0.07 -9.38 -3.84
CA THR A 118 -0.70 -10.44 -3.16
C THR A 118 -1.95 -10.77 -3.95
N VAL A 119 -2.37 -12.03 -3.84
CA VAL A 119 -3.63 -12.52 -4.43
C VAL A 119 -4.60 -12.89 -3.30
N HIS A 120 -5.81 -12.40 -3.40
CA HIS A 120 -6.89 -12.62 -2.43
C HIS A 120 -8.03 -13.35 -3.13
N CYS A 121 -8.31 -14.59 -2.68
CA CYS A 121 -9.30 -15.47 -3.29
C CYS A 121 -10.62 -15.44 -2.50
N ASP A 122 -11.27 -14.30 -2.47
CA ASP A 122 -12.52 -14.06 -1.73
C ASP A 122 -13.79 -14.14 -2.59
N HIS A 123 -13.68 -13.91 -3.89
CA HIS A 123 -14.85 -13.92 -4.79
C HIS A 123 -15.38 -15.30 -5.15
N LEU A 124 -14.62 -16.36 -4.88
CA LEU A 124 -15.04 -17.74 -5.09
C LEU A 124 -15.88 -18.29 -3.92
N ILE A 125 -16.00 -17.53 -2.84
CA ILE A 125 -16.78 -17.88 -1.64
C ILE A 125 -18.20 -17.39 -1.84
N GLU A 126 -19.17 -18.32 -1.89
CA GLU A 126 -20.57 -18.01 -2.22
C GLU A 126 -21.40 -17.47 -1.02
N ALA A 127 -20.89 -17.50 0.18
CA ALA A 127 -21.52 -16.98 1.40
C ALA A 127 -22.95 -17.51 1.65
N GLN A 128 -23.16 -18.84 1.53
CA GLN A 128 -24.48 -19.46 1.67
C GLN A 128 -24.77 -20.01 3.07
N ILE A 129 -23.78 -20.66 3.69
CA ILE A 129 -23.97 -21.42 4.93
C ILE A 129 -23.22 -20.79 6.09
N GLY A 130 -22.01 -20.31 5.84
CA GLY A 130 -21.11 -19.74 6.83
C GLY A 130 -19.64 -19.88 6.42
N GLY A 131 -18.81 -18.96 6.87
CA GLY A 131 -17.45 -18.74 6.35
C GLY A 131 -16.60 -19.99 6.21
N ALA A 132 -16.51 -20.84 7.23
CA ALA A 132 -15.68 -22.05 7.18
C ALA A 132 -16.16 -23.06 6.14
N LYS A 133 -17.47 -23.35 6.09
CA LYS A 133 -18.05 -24.32 5.16
C LYS A 133 -18.04 -23.81 3.73
N ASP A 134 -18.31 -22.52 3.55
CA ASP A 134 -18.29 -21.89 2.22
C ASP A 134 -16.87 -21.82 1.65
N LEU A 135 -15.86 -21.60 2.50
CA LEU A 135 -14.45 -21.65 2.11
C LEU A 135 -14.03 -23.08 1.71
N GLU A 136 -14.37 -24.09 2.51
CA GLU A 136 -14.08 -25.50 2.20
C GLU A 136 -14.69 -25.89 0.85
N ARG A 137 -15.95 -25.52 0.63
CA ARG A 137 -16.65 -25.73 -0.64
C ARG A 137 -15.98 -25.02 -1.80
N ALA A 138 -15.61 -23.73 -1.63
CA ALA A 138 -14.95 -22.93 -2.65
C ALA A 138 -13.62 -23.55 -3.08
N VAL A 139 -12.79 -23.95 -2.12
CA VAL A 139 -11.50 -24.61 -2.37
C VAL A 139 -11.68 -25.94 -3.11
N GLY A 140 -12.72 -26.71 -2.77
CA GLY A 140 -13.02 -27.99 -3.44
C GLY A 140 -13.48 -27.80 -4.89
N ILE A 141 -14.45 -26.91 -5.12
CA ILE A 141 -15.05 -26.67 -6.44
C ILE A 141 -14.07 -25.97 -7.39
N ASN A 142 -13.29 -25.01 -6.89
CA ASN A 142 -12.38 -24.19 -7.68
C ASN A 142 -10.91 -24.61 -7.47
N LYS A 143 -10.67 -25.86 -7.18
CA LYS A 143 -9.33 -26.39 -6.85
C LYS A 143 -8.27 -25.99 -7.87
N GLU A 144 -8.58 -26.06 -9.16
CA GLU A 144 -7.65 -25.71 -10.24
C GLU A 144 -7.19 -24.26 -10.16
N VAL A 145 -8.10 -23.34 -9.82
CA VAL A 145 -7.77 -21.92 -9.66
C VAL A 145 -6.83 -21.69 -8.48
N TYR A 146 -7.16 -22.28 -7.32
CA TYR A 146 -6.33 -22.19 -6.12
C TYR A 146 -4.94 -22.80 -6.34
N ASP A 147 -4.87 -23.98 -6.97
CA ASP A 147 -3.61 -24.65 -7.25
C ASP A 147 -2.76 -23.87 -8.24
N PHE A 148 -3.37 -23.31 -9.31
CA PHE A 148 -2.66 -22.47 -10.27
C PHE A 148 -2.07 -21.22 -9.57
N LEU A 149 -2.88 -20.48 -8.83
CA LEU A 149 -2.42 -19.27 -8.14
C LEU A 149 -1.32 -19.59 -7.13
N ALA A 150 -1.48 -20.66 -6.34
CA ALA A 150 -0.47 -21.06 -5.37
C ALA A 150 0.86 -21.46 -6.05
N SER A 151 0.79 -22.24 -7.13
CA SER A 151 1.99 -22.67 -7.87
C SER A 151 2.68 -21.50 -8.56
N ALA A 152 1.92 -20.63 -9.21
CA ALA A 152 2.47 -19.47 -9.90
C ALA A 152 3.10 -18.46 -8.93
N CYS A 153 2.48 -18.21 -7.79
CA CYS A 153 3.06 -17.35 -6.75
C CYS A 153 4.30 -17.98 -6.09
N GLY A 154 4.36 -19.31 -5.98
CA GLY A 154 5.50 -20.02 -5.40
C GLY A 154 6.69 -20.17 -6.36
N ALA A 155 6.44 -20.27 -7.67
CA ALA A 155 7.46 -20.50 -8.69
C ALA A 155 8.08 -19.22 -9.24
N SER A 156 7.39 -18.11 -9.15
CA SER A 156 7.84 -16.81 -9.65
C SER A 156 7.99 -15.81 -8.52
N TYR A 157 8.92 -14.90 -8.63
CA TYR A 157 9.03 -13.72 -7.75
C TYR A 157 7.84 -12.75 -7.92
N TRP A 158 6.68 -13.29 -8.33
CA TRP A 158 5.44 -12.55 -8.51
C TRP A 158 4.79 -12.18 -7.19
N CYS A 159 4.77 -13.11 -6.25
CA CYS A 159 4.06 -12.92 -5.00
C CYS A 159 4.99 -13.17 -3.82
N SER A 160 5.09 -12.22 -2.93
CA SER A 160 5.59 -12.50 -1.59
C SER A 160 4.53 -13.32 -0.85
N ARG A 161 4.62 -14.63 -1.00
CA ARG A 161 3.83 -15.65 -0.29
C ARG A 161 2.31 -15.34 -0.23
N CYS A 162 1.52 -16.06 -1.01
CA CYS A 162 0.11 -16.26 -0.67
C CYS A 162 0.05 -16.68 0.81
N PRO A 163 -0.75 -16.03 1.67
CA PRO A 163 -0.87 -16.49 3.05
C PRO A 163 -1.25 -17.97 3.01
N ASP A 164 -0.42 -18.78 3.70
CA ASP A 164 -0.72 -20.18 3.87
C ASP A 164 -2.16 -20.31 4.34
N ARG A 165 -2.87 -21.22 3.72
CA ARG A 165 -4.25 -21.60 3.95
C ARG A 165 -4.51 -21.91 5.42
N HIS A 166 -4.52 -21.05 6.34
CA HIS A 166 -4.97 -21.23 7.74
C HIS A 166 -4.47 -20.07 8.60
N SER A 167 -5.25 -19.02 8.65
CA SER A 167 -5.38 -18.20 9.87
C SER A 167 -6.72 -17.49 9.86
#